data_6558475be38a68ce377dbc86cb1bdec0
#
_entry.id   6558475be38a68ce377dbc86cb1bdec0
#
_cell.length_a   1.000
_cell.length_b   1.000
_cell.length_c   1.000
_cell.angle_alpha   90.00
_cell.angle_beta   90.00
_cell.angle_gamma   90.00
#
_symmetry.space_group_name_H-M   'P 1'
#
loop_
_entity.id
_entity.type
_entity.pdbx_description
1 polymer ?
#
loop_
_entity_poly.entity_id
_entity_poly.type
_entity_poly.pdbx_seq_one_letter_code
_entity_poly.pdbx_strand_id
1 'polypeptide(L)'
;MTFGRDVLCGWECMFLDTDYHKTKHTDGSAGARPFGPIEIGDECWFALRSTVLKNTVLPPRTIVASHSMTSGPYDIPGASMIAGSPARLVRTGVYRDKDDDTIDYDA
;
A
#
# COMPACT_ATOMS: atom_id res chain seq x y z
N MET A 1 8.30 4.20 9.43
CA MET A 1 7.31 3.27 8.87
C MET A 1 6.45 2.73 10.01
N THR A 2 5.16 2.92 9.95
CA THR A 2 4.24 2.47 10.99
C THR A 2 3.15 1.57 10.41
N PHE A 3 2.85 0.51 11.13
CA PHE A 3 1.80 -0.44 10.78
C PHE A 3 0.78 -0.52 11.91
N GLY A 4 -0.49 -0.50 11.56
CA GLY A 4 -1.56 -0.80 12.49
C GLY A 4 -1.61 -2.27 12.87
N ARG A 5 -2.73 -2.69 13.48
CA ARG A 5 -2.94 -4.07 13.93
C ARG A 5 -3.42 -4.95 12.78
N ASP A 6 -3.08 -6.23 12.87
CA ASP A 6 -3.61 -7.28 11.98
C ASP A 6 -3.38 -7.01 10.50
N VAL A 7 -2.25 -6.41 10.15
CA VAL A 7 -1.86 -6.20 8.75
C VAL A 7 -1.33 -7.50 8.18
N LEU A 8 -1.86 -7.89 7.02
CA LEU A 8 -1.43 -9.08 6.30
C LEU A 8 -0.67 -8.69 5.04
N CYS A 9 0.54 -9.20 4.92
CA CYS A 9 1.35 -9.05 3.71
C CYS A 9 1.49 -10.42 3.04
N GLY A 10 1.09 -10.47 1.78
CA GLY A 10 1.32 -11.64 0.93
C GLY A 10 2.81 -11.82 0.62
N TRP A 11 3.12 -12.81 -0.18
CA TRP A 11 4.50 -13.13 -0.50
C TRP A 11 5.15 -12.04 -1.33
N GLU A 12 6.43 -11.78 -1.01
CA GLU A 12 7.30 -10.88 -1.77
C GLU A 12 6.80 -9.43 -1.84
N CYS A 13 6.03 -9.00 -0.85
CA CYS A 13 5.69 -7.58 -0.71
C CYS A 13 6.94 -6.79 -0.30
N MET A 14 7.07 -5.58 -0.83
CA MET A 14 8.19 -4.70 -0.53
C MET A 14 7.69 -3.36 -0.02
N PHE A 15 8.37 -2.86 1.03
CA PHE A 15 8.08 -1.57 1.64
C PHE A 15 9.35 -0.75 1.63
N LEU A 16 9.35 0.35 0.87
CA LEU A 16 10.53 1.18 0.66
C LEU A 16 10.20 2.63 1.02
N ASP A 17 10.68 3.09 2.15
CA ASP A 17 10.46 4.46 2.61
C ASP A 17 11.57 5.43 2.16
N THR A 18 12.47 4.96 1.33
CA THR A 18 13.54 5.77 0.74
C THR A 18 13.80 5.35 -0.70
N ASP A 19 14.13 6.32 -1.54
CA ASP A 19 14.58 6.08 -2.90
C ASP A 19 16.07 5.73 -2.97
N TYR A 20 16.78 5.80 -1.84
CA TYR A 20 18.21 5.58 -1.69
C TYR A 20 19.11 6.58 -2.43
N HIS A 21 18.59 7.29 -3.42
CA HIS A 21 19.33 8.23 -4.24
C HIS A 21 18.61 9.56 -4.32
N LYS A 22 19.41 10.64 -4.46
CA LYS A 22 18.87 11.99 -4.67
C LYS A 22 18.66 12.24 -6.14
N THR A 23 17.71 13.11 -6.44
CA THR A 23 17.47 13.61 -7.80
C THR A 23 17.72 15.11 -7.86
N LYS A 24 17.95 15.62 -9.05
CA LYS A 24 18.01 17.05 -9.35
C LYS A 24 17.12 17.35 -10.55
N HIS A 25 16.58 18.54 -10.57
CA HIS A 25 15.94 19.07 -11.78
C HIS A 25 17.00 19.46 -12.80
N THR A 26 16.62 19.58 -14.07
CA THR A 26 17.56 19.91 -15.14
C THR A 26 18.16 21.31 -15.00
N ASP A 27 17.52 22.20 -14.24
CA ASP A 27 18.07 23.51 -13.89
C ASP A 27 19.10 23.49 -12.74
N GLY A 28 19.38 22.29 -12.18
CA GLY A 28 20.33 22.10 -11.10
C GLY A 28 19.73 22.23 -9.71
N SER A 29 18.46 22.57 -9.57
CA SER A 29 17.80 22.64 -8.27
C SER A 29 17.55 21.26 -7.70
N ALA A 30 17.39 21.18 -6.36
CA ALA A 30 17.16 19.92 -5.67
C ALA A 30 15.83 19.30 -6.11
N GLY A 31 15.86 18.00 -6.37
CA GLY A 31 14.66 17.21 -6.63
C GLY A 31 13.87 16.91 -5.36
N ALA A 32 12.94 15.99 -5.44
CA ALA A 32 12.11 15.59 -4.33
C ALA A 32 12.95 15.01 -3.18
N ARG A 33 12.43 15.12 -1.95
CA ARG A 33 13.02 14.49 -0.77
C ARG A 33 13.09 12.97 -1.01
N PRO A 34 14.25 12.34 -0.85
CA PRO A 34 14.42 10.94 -1.22
C PRO A 34 13.80 9.95 -0.23
N PHE A 35 13.30 10.39 0.89
CA PHE A 35 12.65 9.52 1.88
C PHE A 35 11.36 10.16 2.39
N GLY A 36 10.49 9.36 2.96
CA GLY A 36 9.25 9.82 3.57
C GLY A 36 8.55 8.68 4.31
N PRO A 37 7.65 9.01 5.23
CA PRO A 37 7.00 8.00 6.06
C PRO A 37 6.07 7.11 5.24
N ILE A 38 5.89 5.87 5.73
CA ILE A 38 4.83 4.96 5.31
C ILE A 38 3.96 4.72 6.52
N GLU A 39 2.65 4.92 6.38
CA GLU A 39 1.68 4.78 7.46
C GLU A 39 0.53 3.89 6.99
N ILE A 40 0.42 2.72 7.59
CA ILE A 40 -0.55 1.70 7.21
C ILE A 40 -1.56 1.52 8.34
N GLY A 41 -2.84 1.70 8.02
CA GLY A 41 -3.93 1.51 8.97
C GLY A 41 -4.15 0.05 9.36
N ASP A 42 -5.03 -0.16 10.36
CA ASP A 42 -5.35 -1.49 10.86
C ASP A 42 -5.96 -2.38 9.77
N GLU A 43 -5.70 -3.67 9.83
CA GLU A 43 -6.34 -4.70 9.03
C GLU A 43 -6.17 -4.53 7.51
N CYS A 44 -5.16 -3.81 7.08
CA CYS A 44 -4.83 -3.73 5.66
C CYS A 44 -4.28 -5.06 5.15
N TRP A 45 -4.56 -5.35 3.88
CA TRP A 45 -4.07 -6.55 3.22
C TRP A 45 -3.33 -6.17 1.94
N PHE A 46 -2.07 -6.56 1.88
CA PHE A 46 -1.21 -6.40 0.70
C PHE A 46 -1.09 -7.75 0.02
N ALA A 47 -1.66 -7.89 -1.16
CA ALA A 47 -1.61 -9.13 -1.91
C ALA A 47 -0.22 -9.34 -2.54
N LEU A 48 -0.01 -10.48 -3.16
CA LEU A 48 1.26 -10.96 -3.71
C LEU A 48 2.04 -9.86 -4.45
N ARG A 49 3.29 -9.69 -4.08
CA ARG A 49 4.25 -8.80 -4.77
C ARG A 49 3.82 -7.34 -4.88
N SER A 50 3.02 -6.87 -3.94
CA SER A 50 2.73 -5.43 -3.86
C SER A 50 3.98 -4.67 -3.46
N THR A 51 4.14 -3.47 -3.99
CA THR A 51 5.23 -2.56 -3.64
C THR A 51 4.66 -1.29 -3.03
N VAL A 52 5.16 -0.92 -1.85
CA VAL A 52 4.70 0.26 -1.12
C VAL A 52 5.87 1.23 -1.01
N LEU A 53 5.72 2.38 -1.64
CA LEU A 53 6.77 3.40 -1.70
C LEU A 53 6.55 4.48 -0.65
N LYS A 54 7.55 5.33 -0.50
CA LYS A 54 7.54 6.45 0.46
C LYS A 54 6.26 7.28 0.34
N ASN A 55 5.88 7.87 1.45
CA ASN A 55 4.71 8.74 1.60
C ASN A 55 3.36 8.04 1.46
N THR A 56 3.33 6.72 1.29
CA THR A 56 2.07 5.97 1.28
C THR A 56 1.40 6.07 2.65
N VAL A 57 0.15 6.53 2.65
CA VAL A 57 -0.72 6.54 3.82
C VAL A 57 -2.01 5.84 3.42
N LEU A 58 -2.33 4.75 4.09
CA LEU A 58 -3.53 3.96 3.81
C LEU A 58 -4.46 3.94 5.02
N PRO A 59 -5.76 4.19 4.81
CA PRO A 59 -6.75 4.06 5.89
C PRO A 59 -6.93 2.60 6.30
N PRO A 60 -7.60 2.34 7.44
CA PRO A 60 -7.86 0.98 7.87
C PRO A 60 -8.61 0.16 6.83
N ARG A 61 -8.35 -1.15 6.80
CA ARG A 61 -9.03 -2.13 5.94
C ARG A 61 -8.86 -1.86 4.44
N THR A 62 -7.73 -1.27 4.06
CA THR A 62 -7.40 -1.14 2.64
C THR A 62 -6.84 -2.45 2.11
N ILE A 63 -7.34 -2.88 0.95
CA ILE A 63 -6.80 -4.00 0.20
C ILE A 63 -5.98 -3.46 -0.96
N VAL A 64 -4.74 -3.89 -1.06
CA VAL A 64 -3.85 -3.58 -2.19
C VAL A 64 -3.74 -4.84 -3.04
N ALA A 65 -4.23 -4.79 -4.27
CA ALA A 65 -4.24 -5.96 -5.16
C ALA A 65 -2.83 -6.41 -5.54
N SER A 66 -2.70 -7.65 -5.99
CA SER A 66 -1.42 -8.24 -6.40
C SER A 66 -0.70 -7.39 -7.44
N HIS A 67 0.62 -7.31 -7.34
CA HIS A 67 1.49 -6.58 -8.26
C HIS A 67 1.17 -5.08 -8.37
N SER A 68 0.49 -4.54 -7.39
CA SER A 68 0.19 -3.10 -7.34
C SER A 68 1.34 -2.33 -6.71
N MET A 69 1.41 -1.04 -7.01
CA MET A 69 2.39 -0.14 -6.44
C MET A 69 1.68 1.08 -5.85
N THR A 70 1.92 1.34 -4.56
CA THR A 70 1.36 2.52 -3.89
C THR A 70 2.44 3.59 -3.72
N SER A 71 2.01 4.85 -3.78
CA SER A 71 2.88 6.00 -3.56
C SER A 71 2.02 7.19 -3.16
N GLY A 72 2.48 7.90 -2.14
CA GLY A 72 1.76 9.06 -1.63
C GLY A 72 0.56 8.70 -0.75
N PRO A 73 -0.11 9.71 -0.17
CA PRO A 73 -1.31 9.49 0.63
C PRO A 73 -2.52 9.15 -0.23
N TYR A 74 -3.38 8.29 0.30
CA TYR A 74 -4.64 7.91 -0.34
C TYR A 74 -5.81 8.49 0.42
N ASP A 75 -6.52 9.43 -0.21
CA ASP A 75 -7.76 10.00 0.31
C ASP A 75 -8.94 9.15 -0.19
N ILE A 76 -9.12 8.01 0.46
CA ILE A 76 -10.15 7.03 0.14
C ILE A 76 -10.84 6.59 1.42
N PRO A 77 -12.09 6.08 1.35
CA PRO A 77 -12.71 5.50 2.52
C PRO A 77 -11.93 4.29 3.04
N GLY A 78 -12.01 4.02 4.32
CA GLY A 78 -11.61 2.72 4.85
C GLY A 78 -12.41 1.60 4.18
N ALA A 79 -11.92 0.37 4.23
CA ALA A 79 -12.56 -0.77 3.57
C ALA A 79 -12.69 -0.54 2.06
N SER A 80 -11.60 -0.19 1.42
CA SER A 80 -11.51 0.01 -0.03
C SER A 80 -10.43 -0.88 -0.63
N MET A 81 -10.58 -1.19 -1.92
CA MET A 81 -9.56 -1.89 -2.69
C MET A 81 -8.94 -0.92 -3.71
N ILE A 82 -7.61 -0.93 -3.76
CA ILE A 82 -6.83 -0.21 -4.76
C ILE A 82 -6.01 -1.20 -5.58
N ALA A 83 -5.78 -0.87 -6.84
CA ALA A 83 -5.04 -1.73 -7.76
C ALA A 83 -4.34 -0.91 -8.82
N GLY A 84 -3.25 -1.44 -9.34
CA GLY A 84 -2.51 -0.87 -10.45
C GLY A 84 -1.14 -0.31 -10.05
N SER A 85 -0.46 0.26 -11.02
CA SER A 85 0.85 0.89 -10.84
C SER A 85 0.87 2.23 -11.60
N PRO A 86 0.61 3.35 -10.93
CA PRO A 86 0.28 3.48 -9.52
C PRO A 86 -1.13 2.97 -9.19
N ALA A 87 -1.30 2.45 -7.98
CA ALA A 87 -2.58 1.92 -7.55
C ALA A 87 -3.66 3.01 -7.46
N ARG A 88 -4.86 2.68 -7.93
CA ARG A 88 -6.03 3.54 -7.94
C ARG A 88 -7.20 2.83 -7.28
N LEU A 89 -8.16 3.60 -6.77
CA LEU A 89 -9.39 3.06 -6.19
C LEU A 89 -10.18 2.26 -7.24
N VAL A 90 -10.49 1.00 -6.93
CA VAL A 90 -11.30 0.14 -7.79
C VAL A 90 -12.60 -0.29 -7.14
N ARG A 91 -12.68 -0.32 -5.82
CA ARG A 91 -13.89 -0.74 -5.12
C ARG A 91 -13.91 -0.18 -3.70
N THR A 92 -15.10 0.19 -3.22
CA THR A 92 -15.33 0.57 -1.84
C THR A 92 -16.22 -0.46 -1.14
N GLY A 93 -16.24 -0.43 0.20
CA GLY A 93 -17.10 -1.31 0.98
C GLY A 93 -16.65 -2.77 0.96
N VAL A 94 -15.36 -3.02 0.87
CA VAL A 94 -14.78 -4.36 0.85
C VAL A 94 -13.55 -4.41 1.73
N TYR A 95 -13.39 -5.49 2.49
CA TYR A 95 -12.23 -5.68 3.35
C TYR A 95 -11.93 -7.18 3.51
N ARG A 96 -10.73 -7.50 3.97
CA ARG A 96 -10.36 -8.89 4.23
C ARG A 96 -11.12 -9.41 5.44
N ASP A 97 -11.73 -10.58 5.31
CA ASP A 97 -12.35 -11.26 6.43
C ASP A 97 -11.29 -12.00 7.24
N LYS A 98 -10.71 -11.31 8.23
CA LYS A 98 -9.67 -11.89 9.08
C LYS A 98 -10.22 -12.86 10.12
N ASP A 99 -11.51 -12.80 10.41
CA ASP A 99 -12.16 -13.61 11.44
C ASP A 99 -12.58 -14.98 10.89
N ASP A 100 -12.80 -15.07 9.58
CA ASP A 100 -13.06 -16.34 8.89
C ASP A 100 -12.26 -16.39 7.60
N ASP A 101 -10.99 -16.74 7.70
CA ASP A 101 -10.05 -16.78 6.59
C ASP A 101 -9.92 -18.19 6.00
N THR A 102 -10.90 -19.04 6.27
CA THR A 102 -10.97 -20.39 5.73
C THR A 102 -11.56 -20.38 4.33
N ILE A 103 -10.87 -21.02 3.40
CA ILE A 103 -11.34 -21.12 2.01
C ILE A 103 -11.85 -22.53 1.77
N ASP A 104 -13.09 -22.66 1.29
CA ASP A 104 -13.65 -23.91 0.80
C ASP A 104 -13.42 -24.01 -0.71
N TYR A 105 -12.38 -24.76 -1.09
CA TYR A 105 -12.01 -24.92 -2.49
C TYR A 105 -12.96 -25.81 -3.29
N ASP A 106 -13.88 -26.48 -2.61
CA ASP A 106 -14.89 -27.33 -3.25
C ASP A 106 -16.21 -26.60 -3.49
N ALA A 107 -16.29 -25.36 -3.04
CA ALA A 107 -17.51 -24.54 -3.17
C ALA A 107 -17.76 -24.08 -4.60
#